data_365c09cd00e64e77351ac4e57225d88d
#
_entry.id   365c09cd00e64e77351ac4e57225d88d
#
_cell.length_a   1.000
_cell.length_b   1.000
_cell.length_c   1.000
_cell.angle_alpha   90.00
_cell.angle_beta   90.00
_cell.angle_gamma   90.00
#
_symmetry.space_group_name_H-M   'P 1'
#
loop_
_entity.id
_entity.type
_entity.pdbx_description
1 polymer ?
#
loop_
_entity_poly.entity_id
_entity_poly.type
_entity_poly.pdbx_seq_one_letter_code
_entity_poly.pdbx_strand_id
1 'polypeptide(L)'
;MRLSNEKINLVSLSFLANSGVCVRFGENLFKCDCTNTGFYGDNCTVAEFGTRVRLMMKPSPTTIHFLLTHFHWFWDMVNNSFLRDVFMRLLLTGRSSLIPSPPTYNSKYGYLSWESYYNTSYYTRILPPVPEDCPLPMGTKGKAVLPEPRVLVRRFFRRQKFRPDPQGTNLMFAFMAQHFSHQFFKTDHETQGGFTKALGHGVDASHIYGDNLERQHQLRLHVDGKLKYQLINGEIFPPTTDTVPVYMEYPEYLPPEHRLAIGDEKFGLLPGLTMYATIWLREHNRVCDILKAEHPTWDDEQLFQTTRLIVIGETIKIIIEEYVQQLSGYRLKLKFDPTLLFQERFQYSNRIALEFSHLYHWHPMMPDSFLIDGTEFTYSQFLYNTSILTHYGVEKLAEAFSLQPAGQVGGGRNSHESLYFVAENVIKESRATRVRPFNEYRKKFNLSPYTSFSEFTDDEDMARGLEELYGDIDALEFYPGMLLDKARPGSIFGENIIEMGAPFSLKGLLGNPICSPDYWKPSTFGGETGFDIVKTSTLKKVVCLNTKWCPFVDFHVPPVEEFGEQRTQSTEL
;
A
#
# COMPACT_ATOMS: atom_id res chain seq x y z
N MET A 1 -9.55 41.74 25.24
CA MET A 1 -9.15 40.34 25.47
C MET A 1 -10.35 39.39 25.37
N ARG A 2 -11.05 39.36 24.22
CA ARG A 2 -12.21 38.48 23.92
C ARG A 2 -12.27 38.03 22.47
N LEU A 3 -11.10 38.01 21.77
CA LEU A 3 -11.00 37.69 20.34
C LEU A 3 -10.51 36.27 20.03
N SER A 4 -10.23 35.42 21.05
CA SER A 4 -9.63 34.10 20.81
C SER A 4 -10.62 32.96 20.64
N ASN A 5 -11.88 33.07 21.07
CA ASN A 5 -12.83 31.95 21.05
C ASN A 5 -13.59 31.80 19.72
N GLU A 6 -13.72 32.85 18.92
CA GLU A 6 -14.48 32.77 17.67
C GLU A 6 -13.65 32.18 16.49
N LYS A 7 -12.31 32.38 16.46
CA LYS A 7 -11.44 31.76 15.45
C LYS A 7 -11.34 30.24 15.59
N ILE A 8 -11.51 29.71 16.79
CA ILE A 8 -11.45 28.28 17.10
C ILE A 8 -12.59 27.50 16.43
N ASN A 9 -13.76 28.09 16.29
CA ASN A 9 -14.93 27.44 15.68
C ASN A 9 -14.80 27.25 14.15
N LEU A 10 -14.03 28.06 13.46
CA LEU A 10 -13.87 27.96 11.99
C LEU A 10 -13.05 26.75 11.53
N VAL A 11 -12.09 26.29 12.32
CA VAL A 11 -11.28 25.12 12.03
C VAL A 11 -12.08 23.82 12.19
N SER A 12 -13.03 23.78 13.12
CA SER A 12 -13.90 22.61 13.31
C SER A 12 -14.98 22.45 12.24
N LEU A 13 -15.32 23.52 11.54
CA LEU A 13 -16.47 23.56 10.63
C LEU A 13 -16.20 22.97 9.22
N SER A 14 -14.95 22.98 8.75
CA SER A 14 -14.58 22.29 7.51
C SER A 14 -14.77 20.75 7.59
N PHE A 15 -14.84 20.20 8.81
CA PHE A 15 -15.08 18.79 9.09
C PHE A 15 -16.54 18.36 9.04
N LEU A 16 -17.44 19.27 9.33
CA LEU A 16 -18.87 18.97 9.40
C LEU A 16 -19.55 18.99 8.03
N ALA A 17 -18.83 19.41 7.00
CA ALA A 17 -19.40 19.64 5.67
C ALA A 17 -19.74 18.38 4.86
N ASN A 18 -19.52 17.16 5.34
CA ASN A 18 -19.89 15.90 4.66
C ASN A 18 -19.69 15.97 3.13
N SER A 19 -18.50 16.36 2.69
CA SER A 19 -18.13 16.64 1.30
C SER A 19 -18.69 17.94 0.68
N GLY A 20 -19.34 18.80 1.45
CA GLY A 20 -19.69 20.15 1.03
C GLY A 20 -18.44 21.05 0.96
N VAL A 21 -18.51 22.05 0.11
CA VAL A 21 -17.44 23.05 -0.04
C VAL A 21 -17.83 24.31 0.75
N CYS A 22 -17.05 24.66 1.78
CA CYS A 22 -17.33 25.83 2.60
C CYS A 22 -16.47 27.01 2.15
N VAL A 23 -17.10 28.12 1.86
CA VAL A 23 -16.46 29.36 1.44
C VAL A 23 -16.63 30.42 2.53
N ARG A 24 -15.51 31.02 2.93
CA ARG A 24 -15.52 32.14 3.87
C ARG A 24 -15.94 33.43 3.17
N PHE A 25 -16.85 34.16 3.75
CA PHE A 25 -17.20 35.52 3.35
C PHE A 25 -17.22 36.43 4.58
N GLY A 26 -16.37 37.45 4.61
CA GLY A 26 -16.17 38.30 5.78
C GLY A 26 -15.25 37.73 6.86
N GLU A 27 -15.07 38.44 7.94
CA GLU A 27 -14.07 38.09 8.97
C GLU A 27 -14.41 36.81 9.75
N ASN A 28 -15.70 36.52 10.00
CA ASN A 28 -16.14 35.36 10.78
C ASN A 28 -17.35 34.64 10.20
N LEU A 29 -17.66 34.85 8.93
CA LEU A 29 -18.80 34.22 8.26
C LEU A 29 -18.32 33.26 7.20
N PHE A 30 -18.91 32.08 7.15
CA PHE A 30 -18.71 31.11 6.07
C PHE A 30 -20.07 30.53 5.67
N LYS A 31 -20.16 30.04 4.47
CA LYS A 31 -21.30 29.30 3.94
C LYS A 31 -20.81 28.07 3.23
N CYS A 32 -21.42 26.94 3.51
CA CYS A 32 -21.12 25.69 2.84
C CYS A 32 -22.11 25.43 1.70
N ASP A 33 -21.58 25.06 0.55
CA ASP A 33 -22.36 24.50 -0.55
C ASP A 33 -22.46 22.99 -0.37
N CYS A 34 -23.67 22.52 -0.11
CA CYS A 34 -23.98 21.11 0.11
C CYS A 34 -24.49 20.39 -1.14
N THR A 35 -24.42 21.03 -2.30
CA THR A 35 -24.92 20.47 -3.57
C THR A 35 -24.31 19.10 -3.84
N ASN A 36 -25.15 18.12 -4.19
CA ASN A 36 -24.77 16.74 -4.48
C ASN A 36 -24.12 15.95 -3.31
N THR A 37 -24.21 16.44 -2.08
CA THR A 37 -23.66 15.73 -0.91
C THR A 37 -24.66 14.77 -0.27
N GLY A 38 -25.96 14.98 -0.47
CA GLY A 38 -27.02 14.31 0.27
C GLY A 38 -27.23 14.87 1.67
N PHE A 39 -26.63 16.03 1.95
CA PHE A 39 -26.77 16.79 3.20
C PHE A 39 -27.22 18.21 2.93
N TYR A 40 -27.74 18.89 3.95
CA TYR A 40 -28.17 20.29 3.88
C TYR A 40 -27.88 21.01 5.20
N GLY A 41 -28.24 22.29 5.29
CA GLY A 41 -27.95 23.19 6.39
C GLY A 41 -26.66 23.97 6.19
N ASP A 42 -26.40 24.96 7.04
CA ASP A 42 -25.28 25.90 6.89
C ASP A 42 -23.90 25.22 6.85
N ASN A 43 -23.80 24.03 7.43
CA ASN A 43 -22.57 23.26 7.58
C ASN A 43 -22.65 21.87 6.90
N CYS A 44 -23.66 21.61 6.07
CA CYS A 44 -23.90 20.31 5.43
C CYS A 44 -23.92 19.13 6.45
N THR A 45 -24.51 19.35 7.62
CA THR A 45 -24.50 18.34 8.69
C THR A 45 -25.81 17.59 8.83
N VAL A 46 -26.89 18.10 8.24
CA VAL A 46 -28.21 17.48 8.30
C VAL A 46 -28.39 16.59 7.08
N ALA A 47 -28.49 15.27 7.31
CA ALA A 47 -28.70 14.33 6.22
C ALA A 47 -30.10 14.45 5.61
N GLU A 48 -30.19 14.46 4.28
CA GLU A 48 -31.45 14.29 3.54
C GLU A 48 -32.10 12.95 3.91
N PHE A 49 -33.43 12.84 3.73
CA PHE A 49 -34.16 11.64 4.15
C PHE A 49 -33.56 10.34 3.57
N GLY A 50 -33.27 10.27 2.28
CA GLY A 50 -32.67 9.10 1.64
C GLY A 50 -31.28 8.78 2.18
N THR A 51 -30.47 9.80 2.43
CA THR A 51 -29.14 9.68 3.03
C THR A 51 -29.24 9.19 4.47
N ARG A 52 -30.19 9.71 5.26
CA ARG A 52 -30.44 9.29 6.64
C ARG A 52 -30.83 7.82 6.71
N VAL A 53 -31.75 7.36 5.87
CA VAL A 53 -32.16 5.96 5.80
C VAL A 53 -30.97 5.07 5.42
N ARG A 54 -30.17 5.47 4.43
CA ARG A 54 -28.96 4.74 4.02
C ARG A 54 -27.94 4.65 5.15
N LEU A 55 -27.69 5.74 5.88
CA LEU A 55 -26.76 5.74 7.03
C LEU A 55 -27.27 4.86 8.18
N MET A 56 -28.57 4.87 8.46
CA MET A 56 -29.17 4.00 9.50
C MET A 56 -29.10 2.52 9.15
N MET A 57 -29.22 2.18 7.86
CA MET A 57 -29.16 0.78 7.39
C MET A 57 -27.74 0.29 7.12
N LYS A 58 -26.74 1.20 7.09
CA LYS A 58 -25.36 0.82 6.83
C LYS A 58 -24.75 0.16 8.08
N PRO A 59 -24.33 -1.13 8.00
CA PRO A 59 -23.65 -1.77 9.11
C PRO A 59 -22.36 -1.03 9.48
N SER A 60 -21.97 -1.08 10.75
CA SER A 60 -20.68 -0.53 11.17
C SER A 60 -19.52 -1.27 10.47
N PRO A 61 -18.36 -0.62 10.29
CA PRO A 61 -17.17 -1.28 9.73
C PRO A 61 -16.80 -2.56 10.49
N THR A 62 -16.89 -2.55 11.81
CA THR A 62 -16.67 -3.74 12.66
C THR A 62 -17.68 -4.85 12.35
N THR A 63 -18.97 -4.50 12.18
CA THR A 63 -20.00 -5.48 11.80
C THR A 63 -19.73 -6.07 10.42
N ILE A 64 -19.37 -5.24 9.44
CA ILE A 64 -19.03 -5.69 8.08
C ILE A 64 -17.84 -6.65 8.14
N HIS A 65 -16.78 -6.29 8.88
CA HIS A 65 -15.61 -7.16 9.05
C HIS A 65 -15.98 -8.50 9.69
N PHE A 66 -16.77 -8.47 10.77
CA PHE A 66 -17.26 -9.69 11.42
C PHE A 66 -18.03 -10.59 10.43
N LEU A 67 -18.94 -10.03 9.65
CA LEU A 67 -19.71 -10.79 8.66
C LEU A 67 -18.79 -11.40 7.58
N LEU A 68 -17.80 -10.66 7.09
CA LEU A 68 -16.89 -11.11 6.03
C LEU A 68 -15.87 -12.16 6.49
N THR A 69 -15.58 -12.23 7.80
CA THR A 69 -14.59 -13.17 8.37
C THR A 69 -15.19 -14.40 9.03
N HIS A 70 -16.50 -14.41 9.27
CA HIS A 70 -17.23 -15.50 9.90
C HIS A 70 -18.18 -16.20 8.91
N PHE A 71 -18.95 -17.21 9.37
CA PHE A 71 -19.97 -17.90 8.58
C PHE A 71 -19.44 -18.64 7.34
N HIS A 72 -18.50 -19.56 7.53
CA HIS A 72 -17.84 -20.34 6.48
C HIS A 72 -18.81 -20.91 5.44
N TRP A 73 -19.85 -21.66 5.88
CA TRP A 73 -20.83 -22.28 5.00
C TRP A 73 -21.55 -21.30 4.09
N PHE A 74 -21.84 -20.09 4.59
CA PHE A 74 -22.49 -19.04 3.81
C PHE A 74 -21.55 -18.53 2.70
N TRP A 75 -20.29 -18.22 3.05
CA TRP A 75 -19.33 -17.74 2.08
C TRP A 75 -18.91 -18.80 1.09
N ASP A 76 -18.87 -20.08 1.46
CA ASP A 76 -18.64 -21.18 0.53
C ASP A 76 -19.75 -21.25 -0.53
N MET A 77 -21.00 -21.08 -0.13
CA MET A 77 -22.13 -20.98 -1.05
C MET A 77 -22.00 -19.73 -1.96
N VAL A 78 -21.72 -18.57 -1.39
CA VAL A 78 -21.57 -17.31 -2.12
C VAL A 78 -20.42 -17.40 -3.14
N ASN A 79 -19.26 -17.87 -2.72
CA ASN A 79 -18.06 -17.97 -3.57
C ASN A 79 -18.24 -18.88 -4.78
N ASN A 80 -19.15 -19.86 -4.72
CA ASN A 80 -19.46 -20.78 -5.81
C ASN A 80 -20.72 -20.38 -6.61
N SER A 81 -21.22 -19.16 -6.45
CA SER A 81 -22.42 -18.66 -7.11
C SER A 81 -22.21 -17.26 -7.70
N PHE A 82 -23.15 -16.78 -8.51
CA PHE A 82 -23.18 -15.40 -9.02
C PHE A 82 -23.22 -14.33 -7.90
N LEU A 83 -23.61 -14.71 -6.70
CA LEU A 83 -23.63 -13.81 -5.54
C LEU A 83 -22.23 -13.29 -5.19
N ARG A 84 -21.17 -14.05 -5.51
CA ARG A 84 -19.80 -13.57 -5.35
C ARG A 84 -19.57 -12.24 -6.07
N ASP A 85 -20.01 -12.13 -7.33
CA ASP A 85 -19.84 -10.92 -8.14
C ASP A 85 -20.68 -9.76 -7.58
N VAL A 86 -21.87 -10.04 -7.05
CA VAL A 86 -22.71 -9.03 -6.37
C VAL A 86 -22.00 -8.48 -5.13
N PHE A 87 -21.50 -9.35 -4.25
CA PHE A 87 -20.79 -8.92 -3.04
C PHE A 87 -19.47 -8.21 -3.37
N MET A 88 -18.72 -8.69 -4.38
CA MET A 88 -17.51 -8.01 -4.87
C MET A 88 -17.83 -6.59 -5.34
N ARG A 89 -18.85 -6.41 -6.18
CA ARG A 89 -19.26 -5.08 -6.66
C ARG A 89 -19.65 -4.16 -5.50
N LEU A 90 -20.40 -4.63 -4.54
CA LEU A 90 -20.78 -3.85 -3.35
C LEU A 90 -19.56 -3.46 -2.52
N LEU A 91 -18.61 -4.37 -2.33
CA LEU A 91 -17.36 -4.10 -1.61
C LEU A 91 -16.53 -3.03 -2.34
N LEU A 92 -16.31 -3.21 -3.65
CA LEU A 92 -15.50 -2.32 -4.47
C LEU A 92 -16.09 -0.91 -4.54
N THR A 93 -17.39 -0.78 -4.81
CA THR A 93 -18.06 0.52 -4.89
C THR A 93 -18.16 1.19 -3.52
N GLY A 94 -18.46 0.43 -2.48
CA GLY A 94 -18.56 0.95 -1.11
C GLY A 94 -17.24 1.46 -0.58
N ARG A 95 -16.14 0.74 -0.81
CA ARG A 95 -14.79 1.14 -0.34
C ARG A 95 -14.23 2.29 -1.17
N SER A 96 -14.23 2.18 -2.51
CA SER A 96 -13.65 3.21 -3.38
C SER A 96 -14.38 4.55 -3.31
N SER A 97 -15.66 4.58 -2.99
CA SER A 97 -16.43 5.82 -2.83
C SER A 97 -15.98 6.72 -1.67
N LEU A 98 -15.18 6.19 -0.74
CA LEU A 98 -14.62 6.97 0.36
C LEU A 98 -13.44 7.86 -0.08
N ILE A 99 -12.85 7.55 -1.23
CA ILE A 99 -11.73 8.31 -1.78
C ILE A 99 -12.25 9.28 -2.85
N PRO A 100 -12.06 10.61 -2.67
CA PRO A 100 -12.48 11.60 -3.65
C PRO A 100 -11.80 11.42 -5.01
N SER A 101 -12.58 11.47 -6.08
CA SER A 101 -12.08 11.46 -7.46
C SER A 101 -12.95 12.37 -8.32
N PRO A 102 -12.43 13.50 -8.83
CA PRO A 102 -11.06 14.00 -8.70
C PRO A 102 -10.67 14.35 -7.24
N PRO A 103 -9.35 14.47 -6.94
CA PRO A 103 -8.88 14.80 -5.59
C PRO A 103 -9.29 16.22 -5.19
N THR A 104 -9.58 16.41 -3.89
CA THR A 104 -10.03 17.71 -3.36
C THR A 104 -8.85 18.62 -3.02
N TYR A 105 -7.82 18.05 -2.38
CA TYR A 105 -6.66 18.78 -1.86
C TYR A 105 -5.35 18.21 -2.43
N ASN A 106 -4.30 19.00 -2.39
CA ASN A 106 -2.93 18.51 -2.50
C ASN A 106 -2.16 18.81 -1.22
N SER A 107 -0.89 18.42 -1.16
CA SER A 107 -0.05 18.68 0.02
C SER A 107 0.30 20.15 0.23
N LYS A 108 0.10 21.01 -0.78
CA LYS A 108 0.43 22.44 -0.72
C LYS A 108 -0.74 23.31 -0.25
N TYR A 109 -1.96 23.04 -0.72
CA TYR A 109 -3.11 23.90 -0.47
C TYR A 109 -4.16 23.24 0.42
N GLY A 110 -4.64 23.95 1.42
CA GLY A 110 -5.76 23.53 2.26
C GLY A 110 -7.14 23.80 1.66
N TYR A 111 -7.22 24.13 0.38
CA TYR A 111 -8.43 24.45 -0.35
C TYR A 111 -8.39 23.88 -1.77
N LEU A 112 -9.55 23.77 -2.43
CA LEU A 112 -9.63 23.30 -3.81
C LEU A 112 -8.95 24.31 -4.76
N SER A 113 -7.96 23.81 -5.51
CA SER A 113 -7.19 24.62 -6.48
C SER A 113 -7.05 23.90 -7.81
N TRP A 114 -6.91 24.66 -8.88
CA TRP A 114 -6.62 24.10 -10.21
C TRP A 114 -5.30 23.33 -10.23
N GLU A 115 -4.30 23.81 -9.47
CA GLU A 115 -3.00 23.15 -9.35
C GLU A 115 -3.12 21.77 -8.69
N SER A 116 -4.01 21.59 -7.72
CA SER A 116 -4.30 20.28 -7.14
C SER A 116 -4.80 19.26 -8.16
N TYR A 117 -5.48 19.73 -9.19
CA TYR A 117 -6.03 18.88 -10.24
C TYR A 117 -4.97 18.41 -11.24
N TYR A 118 -4.13 19.30 -11.76
CA TYR A 118 -3.21 18.96 -12.87
C TYR A 118 -1.78 18.62 -12.42
N ASN A 119 -1.31 19.19 -11.30
CA ASN A 119 0.06 19.00 -10.89
C ASN A 119 0.26 17.66 -10.18
N THR A 120 0.80 16.67 -10.90
CA THR A 120 1.04 15.31 -10.41
C THR A 120 2.31 15.17 -9.58
N SER A 121 3.14 16.21 -9.44
CA SER A 121 4.32 16.19 -8.57
C SER A 121 4.00 16.30 -7.07
N TYR A 122 2.72 16.49 -6.72
CA TYR A 122 2.25 16.47 -5.34
C TYR A 122 1.51 15.18 -5.01
N TYR A 123 1.67 14.68 -3.77
CA TYR A 123 0.65 13.83 -3.17
C TYR A 123 -0.66 14.60 -3.05
N THR A 124 -1.78 13.92 -3.26
CA THR A 124 -3.08 14.44 -2.87
C THR A 124 -3.30 14.30 -1.36
N ARG A 125 -4.38 14.85 -0.82
CA ARG A 125 -4.76 14.72 0.59
C ARG A 125 -6.26 14.44 0.73
N ILE A 126 -6.57 13.62 1.72
CA ILE A 126 -7.99 13.34 2.09
C ILE A 126 -8.56 14.48 2.93
N LEU A 127 -7.74 15.06 3.80
CA LEU A 127 -8.10 16.18 4.67
C LEU A 127 -7.14 17.35 4.44
N PRO A 128 -7.62 18.60 4.55
CA PRO A 128 -6.75 19.77 4.45
C PRO A 128 -5.75 19.78 5.61
N PRO A 129 -4.59 20.43 5.47
CA PRO A 129 -3.61 20.55 6.55
C PRO A 129 -4.22 21.24 7.79
N VAL A 130 -3.65 20.99 8.95
CA VAL A 130 -3.93 21.81 10.13
C VAL A 130 -3.52 23.25 9.82
N PRO A 131 -4.41 24.25 9.96
CA PRO A 131 -4.07 25.64 9.66
C PRO A 131 -2.90 26.16 10.49
N GLU A 132 -2.09 27.05 9.93
CA GLU A 132 -0.91 27.59 10.60
C GLU A 132 -1.25 28.46 11.81
N ASP A 133 -2.44 29.07 11.80
CA ASP A 133 -2.95 29.92 12.88
C ASP A 133 -3.66 29.13 13.99
N CYS A 134 -3.61 27.82 13.98
CA CYS A 134 -4.13 27.00 15.07
C CYS A 134 -3.38 27.25 16.38
N PRO A 135 -4.07 27.32 17.52
CA PRO A 135 -3.46 27.61 18.81
C PRO A 135 -2.53 26.50 19.31
N LEU A 136 -2.73 25.28 18.85
CA LEU A 136 -1.93 24.10 19.20
C LEU A 136 -1.49 23.38 17.93
N PRO A 137 -0.39 22.59 17.95
CA PRO A 137 0.10 21.87 16.77
C PRO A 137 -0.93 20.95 16.10
N MET A 138 -1.83 20.35 16.92
CA MET A 138 -2.87 19.44 16.44
C MET A 138 -4.28 20.07 16.43
N GLY A 139 -4.38 21.38 16.38
CA GLY A 139 -5.65 22.10 16.31
C GLY A 139 -6.03 22.76 17.62
N THR A 140 -7.07 22.27 18.31
CA THR A 140 -7.63 22.93 19.50
C THR A 140 -7.42 22.17 20.81
N LYS A 141 -6.87 20.96 20.73
CA LYS A 141 -6.69 20.07 21.88
C LYS A 141 -5.27 19.55 22.00
N GLY A 142 -4.94 19.09 23.21
CA GLY A 142 -3.65 18.52 23.52
C GLY A 142 -2.64 19.54 24.05
N LYS A 143 -1.38 19.14 24.09
CA LYS A 143 -0.30 19.96 24.62
C LYS A 143 0.22 20.97 23.60
N ALA A 144 0.80 22.06 24.11
CA ALA A 144 1.41 23.11 23.29
C ALA A 144 2.62 22.64 22.46
N VAL A 145 3.28 21.58 22.91
CA VAL A 145 4.44 20.99 22.23
C VAL A 145 4.18 19.50 22.03
N LEU A 146 4.37 19.04 20.80
CA LEU A 146 4.31 17.61 20.47
C LEU A 146 5.51 16.87 21.05
N PRO A 147 5.34 15.58 21.44
CA PRO A 147 6.43 14.78 21.96
C PRO A 147 7.52 14.56 20.90
N GLU A 148 8.78 14.48 21.33
CA GLU A 148 9.88 14.17 20.45
C GLU A 148 9.65 12.83 19.73
N PRO A 149 9.82 12.75 18.38
CA PRO A 149 9.58 11.51 17.61
C PRO A 149 10.38 10.33 18.16
N ARG A 150 11.64 10.56 18.55
CA ARG A 150 12.50 9.54 19.15
C ARG A 150 11.97 9.00 20.47
N VAL A 151 11.33 9.83 21.29
CA VAL A 151 10.69 9.39 22.55
C VAL A 151 9.52 8.50 22.27
N LEU A 152 8.63 8.88 21.32
CA LEU A 152 7.50 8.06 20.89
C LEU A 152 7.94 6.69 20.37
N VAL A 153 8.91 6.69 19.45
CA VAL A 153 9.38 5.45 18.81
C VAL A 153 10.03 4.52 19.83
N ARG A 154 10.92 5.01 20.67
CA ARG A 154 11.59 4.20 21.68
C ARG A 154 10.65 3.69 22.77
N ARG A 155 9.62 4.45 23.14
CA ARG A 155 8.68 4.07 24.19
C ARG A 155 7.59 3.13 23.70
N PHE A 156 7.07 3.28 22.48
CA PHE A 156 5.86 2.59 22.02
C PHE A 156 6.04 1.73 20.77
N PHE A 157 7.06 1.94 19.94
CA PHE A 157 7.30 1.12 18.77
C PHE A 157 8.34 0.04 19.02
N ARG A 158 9.26 0.26 19.95
CA ARG A 158 10.38 -0.63 20.26
C ARG A 158 9.91 -2.04 20.56
N ARG A 159 10.44 -3.02 19.79
CA ARG A 159 10.26 -4.46 20.03
C ARG A 159 10.95 -4.88 21.33
N GLN A 160 10.21 -5.57 22.20
CA GLN A 160 10.76 -6.27 23.36
C GLN A 160 11.02 -7.73 23.04
N LYS A 161 10.06 -8.35 22.30
CA LYS A 161 10.12 -9.70 21.76
C LYS A 161 9.39 -9.71 20.43
N PHE A 162 9.92 -10.40 19.43
CA PHE A 162 9.25 -10.57 18.15
C PHE A 162 7.87 -11.21 18.35
N ARG A 163 6.86 -10.59 17.80
CA ARG A 163 5.49 -11.09 17.78
C ARG A 163 5.13 -11.40 16.33
N PRO A 164 5.04 -12.70 15.97
CA PRO A 164 4.60 -13.09 14.65
C PRO A 164 3.15 -12.69 14.41
N ASP A 165 2.79 -12.52 13.15
CA ASP A 165 1.41 -12.27 12.77
C ASP A 165 0.53 -13.49 13.09
N PRO A 166 -0.57 -13.31 13.85
CA PRO A 166 -1.49 -14.40 14.16
C PRO A 166 -2.25 -14.95 12.95
N GLN A 167 -2.32 -14.20 11.84
CA GLN A 167 -2.87 -14.65 10.56
C GLN A 167 -1.90 -15.57 9.79
N GLY A 168 -0.65 -15.72 10.24
CA GLY A 168 0.35 -16.49 9.54
C GLY A 168 0.94 -15.80 8.32
N THR A 169 0.79 -14.49 8.16
CA THR A 169 1.45 -13.72 7.09
C THR A 169 2.97 -13.91 7.16
N ASN A 170 3.62 -14.08 6.02
CA ASN A 170 5.03 -14.45 5.93
C ASN A 170 5.93 -13.37 5.31
N LEU A 171 7.22 -13.66 5.15
CA LEU A 171 8.19 -12.73 4.59
C LEU A 171 8.04 -12.54 3.07
N MET A 172 7.50 -13.54 2.32
CA MET A 172 7.15 -13.33 0.91
C MET A 172 6.16 -12.18 0.77
N PHE A 173 5.15 -12.16 1.65
CA PHE A 173 4.20 -11.05 1.72
C PHE A 173 4.88 -9.71 2.06
N ALA A 174 5.73 -9.69 3.09
CA ALA A 174 6.40 -8.47 3.56
C ALA A 174 7.28 -7.83 2.47
N PHE A 175 8.06 -8.64 1.74
CA PHE A 175 8.86 -8.16 0.62
C PHE A 175 8.01 -7.75 -0.59
N MET A 176 6.88 -8.45 -0.85
CA MET A 176 5.94 -8.01 -1.88
C MET A 176 5.33 -6.66 -1.55
N ALA A 177 4.95 -6.43 -0.29
CA ALA A 177 4.42 -5.14 0.16
C ALA A 177 5.38 -3.99 -0.14
N GLN A 178 6.65 -4.16 0.19
CA GLN A 178 7.68 -3.16 -0.06
C GLN A 178 7.97 -3.01 -1.56
N HIS A 179 8.18 -4.12 -2.28
CA HIS A 179 8.44 -4.09 -3.72
C HIS A 179 7.29 -3.41 -4.49
N PHE A 180 6.05 -3.81 -4.24
CA PHE A 180 4.87 -3.27 -4.90
C PHE A 180 4.65 -1.78 -4.62
N SER A 181 4.82 -1.35 -3.38
CA SER A 181 4.53 0.04 -2.99
C SER A 181 5.53 1.06 -3.52
N HIS A 182 6.75 0.68 -3.84
CA HIS A 182 7.80 1.57 -4.32
C HIS A 182 7.54 2.18 -5.69
N GLN A 183 6.59 1.67 -6.48
CA GLN A 183 6.18 2.30 -7.73
C GLN A 183 5.38 3.60 -7.53
N PHE A 184 4.77 3.81 -6.35
CA PHE A 184 3.91 4.97 -6.09
C PHE A 184 4.18 5.69 -4.75
N PHE A 185 4.94 5.10 -3.82
CA PHE A 185 5.39 5.79 -2.60
C PHE A 185 6.84 6.25 -2.77
N LYS A 186 7.05 7.26 -3.60
CA LYS A 186 8.35 7.85 -3.90
C LYS A 186 8.37 9.31 -3.43
N THR A 187 8.45 9.52 -2.12
CA THR A 187 8.49 10.85 -1.54
C THR A 187 9.75 11.59 -1.96
N ASP A 188 9.60 12.83 -2.43
CA ASP A 188 10.70 13.71 -2.70
C ASP A 188 11.14 14.40 -1.41
N HIS A 189 12.20 13.88 -0.79
CA HIS A 189 12.74 14.43 0.46
C HIS A 189 13.57 15.70 0.26
N GLU A 190 14.00 16.01 -0.95
CA GLU A 190 14.74 17.22 -1.27
C GLU A 190 13.81 18.43 -1.33
N THR A 191 12.61 18.23 -1.83
CA THR A 191 11.58 19.27 -1.89
C THR A 191 10.61 19.09 -0.72
N GLN A 192 10.67 19.97 0.26
CA GLN A 192 9.78 19.90 1.43
C GLN A 192 8.30 20.12 1.04
N GLY A 193 7.36 19.47 1.74
CA GLY A 193 5.94 19.79 1.63
C GLY A 193 5.08 18.76 0.89
N GLY A 194 5.45 17.47 0.88
CA GLY A 194 4.63 16.38 0.35
C GLY A 194 4.65 16.25 -1.18
N PHE A 195 5.82 16.45 -1.76
CA PHE A 195 6.09 16.17 -3.16
C PHE A 195 6.41 14.68 -3.39
N THR A 196 6.16 14.19 -4.60
CA THR A 196 6.47 12.82 -5.00
C THR A 196 7.16 12.80 -6.35
N LYS A 197 8.14 11.88 -6.49
CA LYS A 197 8.78 11.54 -7.77
C LYS A 197 8.01 10.48 -8.56
N ALA A 198 6.93 9.91 -7.99
CA ALA A 198 6.10 8.92 -8.67
C ALA A 198 5.26 9.56 -9.78
N LEU A 199 5.47 9.13 -11.02
CA LEU A 199 4.82 9.73 -12.20
C LEU A 199 3.37 9.26 -12.37
N GLY A 200 3.11 7.97 -12.20
CA GLY A 200 1.83 7.34 -12.55
C GLY A 200 0.76 7.42 -11.47
N HIS A 201 1.06 7.81 -10.26
CA HIS A 201 0.14 7.77 -9.11
C HIS A 201 -0.68 6.47 -8.98
N GLY A 202 -0.06 5.33 -9.29
CA GLY A 202 -0.71 4.03 -9.25
C GLY A 202 0.22 2.91 -9.73
N VAL A 203 -0.38 1.80 -10.17
CA VAL A 203 0.37 0.65 -10.67
C VAL A 203 0.80 0.91 -12.11
N ASP A 204 2.01 1.42 -12.28
CA ASP A 204 2.64 1.72 -13.57
C ASP A 204 3.87 0.85 -13.87
N ALA A 205 4.23 -0.02 -12.93
CA ALA A 205 5.43 -0.87 -12.94
C ALA A 205 6.76 -0.10 -13.03
N SER A 206 6.79 1.19 -12.65
CA SER A 206 8.01 2.00 -12.65
C SER A 206 9.11 1.46 -11.75
N HIS A 207 8.79 0.67 -10.75
CA HIS A 207 9.75 -0.04 -9.90
C HIS A 207 10.50 -1.18 -10.62
N ILE A 208 9.99 -1.64 -11.78
CA ILE A 208 10.63 -2.64 -12.65
C ILE A 208 11.38 -1.93 -13.78
N TYR A 209 10.75 -0.95 -14.41
CA TYR A 209 11.24 -0.32 -15.64
C TYR A 209 11.98 1.00 -15.43
N GLY A 210 11.93 1.55 -14.23
CA GLY A 210 12.44 2.89 -13.92
C GLY A 210 11.34 3.95 -13.86
N ASP A 211 11.57 4.99 -13.10
CA ASP A 211 10.65 6.10 -12.85
C ASP A 211 10.83 7.30 -13.80
N ASN A 212 11.70 7.14 -14.81
CA ASN A 212 11.93 8.13 -15.86
C ASN A 212 12.38 7.42 -17.15
N LEU A 213 12.24 8.11 -18.28
CA LEU A 213 12.56 7.55 -19.60
C LEU A 213 14.04 7.20 -19.77
N GLU A 214 14.95 8.00 -19.20
CA GLU A 214 16.39 7.74 -19.31
C GLU A 214 16.73 6.41 -18.66
N ARG A 215 16.30 6.20 -17.40
CA ARG A 215 16.49 4.95 -16.66
C ARG A 215 15.84 3.76 -17.39
N GLN A 216 14.63 3.94 -17.92
CA GLN A 216 13.96 2.92 -18.70
C GLN A 216 14.78 2.50 -19.93
N HIS A 217 15.28 3.45 -20.72
CA HIS A 217 16.11 3.15 -21.88
C HIS A 217 17.44 2.48 -21.50
N GLN A 218 18.04 2.85 -20.38
CA GLN A 218 19.26 2.20 -19.89
C GLN A 218 19.02 0.74 -19.50
N LEU A 219 17.88 0.41 -18.91
CA LEU A 219 17.52 -0.95 -18.50
C LEU A 219 17.04 -1.84 -19.65
N ARG A 220 16.58 -1.27 -20.78
CA ARG A 220 16.11 -2.04 -21.94
C ARG A 220 17.28 -2.62 -22.74
N LEU A 221 17.07 -3.82 -23.25
CA LEU A 221 18.00 -4.48 -24.19
C LEU A 221 17.89 -3.90 -25.61
N HIS A 222 16.74 -3.29 -25.93
CA HIS A 222 16.38 -2.81 -27.28
C HIS A 222 16.39 -3.90 -28.35
N VAL A 223 16.09 -5.12 -27.95
CA VAL A 223 15.90 -6.26 -28.83
C VAL A 223 14.68 -7.05 -28.33
N ASP A 224 13.69 -7.21 -29.19
CA ASP A 224 12.45 -7.95 -28.95
C ASP A 224 11.71 -7.54 -27.66
N GLY A 225 11.78 -6.25 -27.29
CA GLY A 225 11.11 -5.65 -26.14
C GLY A 225 11.74 -6.00 -24.79
N LYS A 226 12.83 -6.73 -24.75
CA LYS A 226 13.40 -7.31 -23.51
C LYS A 226 14.14 -6.29 -22.65
N LEU A 227 14.25 -6.62 -21.37
CA LEU A 227 15.14 -5.97 -20.41
C LEU A 227 16.53 -6.61 -20.43
N LYS A 228 17.55 -5.82 -20.12
CA LYS A 228 18.94 -6.29 -19.94
C LYS A 228 19.06 -7.21 -18.74
N TYR A 229 19.95 -8.19 -18.86
CA TYR A 229 20.23 -9.16 -17.81
C TYR A 229 21.68 -9.64 -17.89
N GLN A 230 22.12 -10.29 -16.82
CA GLN A 230 23.36 -11.08 -16.81
C GLN A 230 23.04 -12.56 -16.55
N LEU A 231 23.96 -13.44 -16.96
CA LEU A 231 23.88 -14.86 -16.68
C LEU A 231 24.89 -15.23 -15.60
N ILE A 232 24.41 -15.79 -14.50
CA ILE A 232 25.25 -16.37 -13.44
C ILE A 232 24.84 -17.82 -13.28
N ASN A 233 25.76 -18.76 -13.51
CA ASN A 233 25.50 -20.19 -13.46
C ASN A 233 24.33 -20.65 -14.36
N GLY A 234 24.14 -19.96 -15.49
CA GLY A 234 23.05 -20.23 -16.43
C GLY A 234 21.68 -19.69 -16.04
N GLU A 235 21.60 -18.88 -15.01
CA GLU A 235 20.37 -18.20 -14.58
C GLU A 235 20.42 -16.71 -14.88
N ILE A 236 19.24 -16.15 -15.16
CA ILE A 236 19.05 -14.71 -15.44
C ILE A 236 18.95 -13.94 -14.12
N PHE A 237 19.79 -12.91 -13.99
CA PHE A 237 19.76 -11.92 -12.92
C PHE A 237 19.81 -10.50 -13.49
N PRO A 238 19.40 -9.46 -12.74
CA PRO A 238 19.63 -8.08 -13.15
C PRO A 238 21.10 -7.83 -13.46
N PRO A 239 21.43 -6.99 -14.46
CA PRO A 239 22.83 -6.66 -14.76
C PRO A 239 23.44 -5.84 -13.62
N THR A 240 24.76 -5.65 -13.63
CA THR A 240 25.42 -4.79 -12.66
C THR A 240 25.43 -3.32 -13.13
N THR A 241 25.62 -2.39 -12.19
CA THR A 241 25.74 -0.94 -12.50
C THR A 241 26.94 -0.60 -13.35
N ASP A 242 27.97 -1.44 -13.40
CA ASP A 242 29.14 -1.28 -14.31
C ASP A 242 28.76 -1.47 -15.77
N THR A 243 27.79 -2.34 -16.04
CA THR A 243 27.31 -2.64 -17.41
C THR A 243 26.08 -1.80 -17.78
N VAL A 244 25.28 -1.39 -16.79
CA VAL A 244 24.10 -0.55 -16.95
C VAL A 244 24.17 0.60 -15.94
N PRO A 245 24.62 1.79 -16.34
CA PRO A 245 24.96 2.89 -15.43
C PRO A 245 23.72 3.63 -14.94
N VAL A 246 22.85 2.95 -14.19
CA VAL A 246 21.71 3.56 -13.47
C VAL A 246 22.11 3.85 -12.03
N TYR A 247 21.61 4.94 -11.50
CA TYR A 247 21.83 5.29 -10.09
C TYR A 247 21.15 4.26 -9.18
N MET A 248 21.89 3.76 -8.17
CA MET A 248 21.40 2.85 -7.13
C MET A 248 21.92 3.30 -5.77
N GLU A 249 21.09 3.22 -4.75
CA GLU A 249 21.47 3.54 -3.36
C GLU A 249 22.26 2.39 -2.71
N TYR A 250 23.49 2.14 -3.22
CA TYR A 250 24.42 1.18 -2.61
C TYR A 250 25.45 1.87 -1.75
N PRO A 251 25.86 1.28 -0.61
CA PRO A 251 26.98 1.78 0.17
C PRO A 251 28.29 1.62 -0.61
N GLU A 252 29.23 2.55 -0.40
CA GLU A 252 30.50 2.57 -1.12
C GLU A 252 31.33 1.30 -0.94
N TYR A 253 31.21 0.64 0.23
CA TYR A 253 31.94 -0.59 0.53
C TYR A 253 31.47 -1.81 -0.26
N LEU A 254 30.28 -1.75 -0.89
CA LEU A 254 29.76 -2.89 -1.66
C LEU A 254 30.55 -3.03 -2.97
N PRO A 255 31.16 -4.20 -3.28
CA PRO A 255 31.89 -4.41 -4.52
C PRO A 255 31.02 -4.19 -5.76
N PRO A 256 31.56 -3.64 -6.87
CA PRO A 256 30.81 -3.35 -8.11
C PRO A 256 30.02 -4.55 -8.64
N GLU A 257 30.60 -5.76 -8.59
CA GLU A 257 29.97 -7.02 -9.05
C GLU A 257 28.70 -7.40 -8.26
N HIS A 258 28.49 -6.78 -7.10
CA HIS A 258 27.30 -6.97 -6.26
C HIS A 258 26.30 -5.82 -6.37
N ARG A 259 26.59 -4.79 -7.16
CA ARG A 259 25.71 -3.65 -7.38
C ARG A 259 24.78 -3.90 -8.54
N LEU A 260 23.64 -4.53 -8.30
CA LEU A 260 22.65 -4.85 -9.33
C LEU A 260 21.94 -3.58 -9.82
N ALA A 261 21.78 -3.43 -11.13
CA ALA A 261 21.04 -2.36 -11.78
C ALA A 261 19.57 -2.76 -11.92
N ILE A 262 18.68 -2.07 -11.21
CA ILE A 262 17.26 -2.40 -11.05
C ILE A 262 16.41 -1.15 -11.30
N GLY A 263 15.12 -1.31 -11.56
CA GLY A 263 14.20 -0.21 -11.83
C GLY A 263 14.04 0.79 -10.69
N ASP A 264 14.07 0.33 -9.44
CA ASP A 264 14.04 1.19 -8.25
C ASP A 264 15.41 1.25 -7.59
N GLU A 265 15.88 2.46 -7.26
CA GLU A 265 17.22 2.72 -6.72
C GLU A 265 17.46 2.08 -5.33
N LYS A 266 16.40 1.74 -4.59
CA LYS A 266 16.45 1.17 -3.24
C LYS A 266 16.39 -0.36 -3.21
N PHE A 267 16.14 -1.01 -4.34
CA PHE A 267 15.92 -2.47 -4.34
C PHE A 267 17.16 -3.32 -4.09
N GLY A 268 18.32 -2.71 -4.00
CA GLY A 268 19.52 -3.36 -3.47
C GLY A 268 19.55 -3.52 -1.96
N LEU A 269 18.65 -2.87 -1.22
CA LEU A 269 18.64 -2.83 0.24
C LEU A 269 18.46 -4.21 0.90
N LEU A 270 17.54 -5.03 0.36
CA LEU A 270 17.17 -6.32 0.94
C LEU A 270 17.12 -7.41 -0.14
N PRO A 271 17.67 -8.61 0.10
CA PRO A 271 17.60 -9.75 -0.84
C PRO A 271 16.18 -10.13 -1.29
N GLY A 272 15.17 -9.93 -0.45
CA GLY A 272 13.78 -10.15 -0.85
C GLY A 272 13.29 -9.17 -1.93
N LEU A 273 13.79 -7.94 -1.95
CA LEU A 273 13.48 -6.97 -3.00
C LEU A 273 14.20 -7.30 -4.31
N THR A 274 15.48 -7.68 -4.24
CA THR A 274 16.25 -8.12 -5.41
C THR A 274 15.70 -9.42 -6.00
N MET A 275 15.19 -10.31 -5.16
CA MET A 275 14.48 -11.53 -5.59
C MET A 275 13.24 -11.19 -6.43
N TYR A 276 12.35 -10.33 -5.94
CA TYR A 276 11.16 -9.91 -6.70
C TYR A 276 11.53 -9.16 -7.98
N ALA A 277 12.53 -8.29 -7.93
CA ALA A 277 13.03 -7.61 -9.13
C ALA A 277 13.52 -8.60 -10.18
N THR A 278 14.17 -9.71 -9.75
CA THR A 278 14.63 -10.79 -10.65
C THR A 278 13.46 -11.57 -11.21
N ILE A 279 12.45 -11.90 -10.41
CA ILE A 279 11.24 -12.60 -10.86
C ILE A 279 10.54 -11.79 -11.96
N TRP A 280 10.31 -10.51 -11.74
CA TRP A 280 9.62 -9.64 -12.70
C TRP A 280 10.45 -9.34 -13.95
N LEU A 281 11.78 -9.27 -13.84
CA LEU A 281 12.67 -9.21 -14.99
C LEU A 281 12.52 -10.45 -15.88
N ARG A 282 12.56 -11.63 -15.27
CA ARG A 282 12.39 -12.92 -15.98
C ARG A 282 11.01 -13.03 -16.61
N GLU A 283 9.94 -12.65 -15.88
CA GLU A 283 8.57 -12.67 -16.37
C GLU A 283 8.38 -11.74 -17.56
N HIS A 284 8.87 -10.49 -17.47
CA HIS A 284 8.84 -9.57 -18.59
C HIS A 284 9.49 -10.17 -19.85
N ASN A 285 10.70 -10.70 -19.73
CA ASN A 285 11.42 -11.28 -20.87
C ASN A 285 10.71 -12.53 -21.42
N ARG A 286 10.13 -13.37 -20.56
CA ARG A 286 9.32 -14.53 -20.95
C ARG A 286 8.09 -14.13 -21.76
N VAL A 287 7.36 -13.10 -21.30
CA VAL A 287 6.16 -12.59 -21.99
C VAL A 287 6.54 -11.96 -23.33
N CYS A 288 7.67 -11.24 -23.41
CA CYS A 288 8.19 -10.74 -24.68
C CYS A 288 8.43 -11.86 -25.71
N ASP A 289 8.99 -13.01 -25.29
CA ASP A 289 9.22 -14.15 -26.16
C ASP A 289 7.89 -14.73 -26.68
N ILE A 290 6.87 -14.82 -25.84
CA ILE A 290 5.54 -15.29 -26.23
C ILE A 290 4.92 -14.34 -27.27
N LEU A 291 4.92 -13.04 -26.99
CA LEU A 291 4.36 -12.05 -27.91
C LEU A 291 5.13 -11.99 -29.24
N LYS A 292 6.46 -12.12 -29.20
CA LYS A 292 7.28 -12.16 -30.43
C LYS A 292 6.96 -13.38 -31.30
N ALA A 293 6.71 -14.52 -30.68
CA ALA A 293 6.31 -15.74 -31.40
C ALA A 293 4.94 -15.59 -32.08
N GLU A 294 3.98 -14.93 -31.43
CA GLU A 294 2.64 -14.67 -31.98
C GLU A 294 2.62 -13.53 -32.99
N HIS A 295 3.46 -12.50 -32.77
CA HIS A 295 3.54 -11.28 -33.57
C HIS A 295 4.95 -11.05 -34.12
N PRO A 296 5.46 -11.87 -35.05
CA PRO A 296 6.84 -11.80 -35.56
C PRO A 296 7.23 -10.45 -36.18
N THR A 297 6.21 -9.68 -36.63
CA THR A 297 6.40 -8.37 -37.28
C THR A 297 6.43 -7.20 -36.30
N TRP A 298 6.10 -7.41 -35.02
CA TRP A 298 6.17 -6.35 -34.03
C TRP A 298 7.60 -5.91 -33.78
N ASP A 299 7.80 -4.61 -33.67
CA ASP A 299 9.07 -4.01 -33.30
C ASP A 299 9.35 -4.11 -31.79
N ASP A 300 10.55 -3.70 -31.40
CA ASP A 300 11.00 -3.71 -30.01
C ASP A 300 10.11 -2.88 -29.09
N GLU A 301 9.67 -1.69 -29.56
CA GLU A 301 8.86 -0.78 -28.74
C GLU A 301 7.45 -1.34 -28.50
N GLN A 302 6.82 -1.88 -29.51
CA GLN A 302 5.49 -2.47 -29.38
C GLN A 302 5.50 -3.69 -28.46
N LEU A 303 6.50 -4.55 -28.57
CA LEU A 303 6.68 -5.70 -27.68
C LEU A 303 6.89 -5.24 -26.24
N PHE A 304 7.76 -4.26 -26.00
CA PHE A 304 8.03 -3.73 -24.68
C PHE A 304 6.79 -3.13 -24.03
N GLN A 305 6.09 -2.23 -24.71
CA GLN A 305 4.92 -1.54 -24.15
C GLN A 305 3.76 -2.49 -23.90
N THR A 306 3.50 -3.44 -24.80
CA THR A 306 2.43 -4.42 -24.61
C THR A 306 2.75 -5.36 -23.46
N THR A 307 3.99 -5.84 -23.35
CA THR A 307 4.44 -6.65 -22.21
C THR A 307 4.31 -5.89 -20.89
N ARG A 308 4.65 -4.61 -20.85
CA ARG A 308 4.46 -3.78 -19.65
C ARG A 308 3.00 -3.74 -19.20
N LEU A 309 2.04 -3.62 -20.13
CA LEU A 309 0.62 -3.65 -19.78
C LEU A 309 0.19 -5.00 -19.20
N ILE A 310 0.74 -6.11 -19.73
CA ILE A 310 0.49 -7.46 -19.20
C ILE A 310 1.03 -7.58 -17.78
N VAL A 311 2.27 -7.18 -17.53
CA VAL A 311 2.91 -7.20 -16.19
C VAL A 311 2.14 -6.33 -15.19
N ILE A 312 1.63 -5.17 -15.59
CA ILE A 312 0.73 -4.34 -14.77
C ILE A 312 -0.55 -5.12 -14.42
N GLY A 313 -1.17 -5.77 -15.40
CA GLY A 313 -2.38 -6.56 -15.20
C GLY A 313 -2.16 -7.76 -14.26
N GLU A 314 -1.06 -8.51 -14.45
CA GLU A 314 -0.65 -9.61 -13.56
C GLU A 314 -0.45 -9.13 -12.12
N THR A 315 0.25 -8.00 -11.96
CA THR A 315 0.49 -7.38 -10.65
C THR A 315 -0.82 -7.04 -9.95
N ILE A 316 -1.75 -6.36 -10.63
CA ILE A 316 -3.04 -5.98 -10.04
C ILE A 316 -3.84 -7.22 -9.62
N LYS A 317 -3.84 -8.26 -10.45
CA LYS A 317 -4.54 -9.51 -10.14
C LYS A 317 -3.99 -10.18 -8.88
N ILE A 318 -2.69 -10.37 -8.82
CA ILE A 318 -2.01 -10.99 -7.65
C ILE A 318 -2.28 -10.16 -6.39
N ILE A 319 -2.21 -8.84 -6.49
CA ILE A 319 -2.46 -7.95 -5.35
C ILE A 319 -3.91 -8.08 -4.86
N ILE A 320 -4.90 -8.10 -5.73
CA ILE A 320 -6.31 -8.20 -5.29
C ILE A 320 -6.63 -9.60 -4.76
N GLU A 321 -6.29 -10.65 -5.52
CA GLU A 321 -6.78 -12.00 -5.24
C GLU A 321 -5.96 -12.76 -4.20
N GLU A 322 -4.69 -12.39 -3.99
CA GLU A 322 -3.80 -13.08 -3.05
C GLU A 322 -3.34 -12.16 -1.92
N TYR A 323 -2.76 -11.00 -2.24
CA TYR A 323 -2.21 -10.08 -1.25
C TYR A 323 -3.28 -9.42 -0.38
N VAL A 324 -4.28 -8.76 -0.98
CA VAL A 324 -5.40 -8.13 -0.25
C VAL A 324 -6.28 -9.22 0.40
N GLN A 325 -6.42 -10.37 -0.24
CA GLN A 325 -7.10 -11.54 0.34
C GLN A 325 -6.47 -11.96 1.67
N GLN A 326 -5.14 -12.11 1.69
CA GLN A 326 -4.39 -12.46 2.91
C GLN A 326 -4.56 -11.39 4.00
N LEU A 327 -4.39 -10.10 3.66
CA LEU A 327 -4.55 -9.00 4.61
C LEU A 327 -5.93 -8.92 5.23
N SER A 328 -6.96 -9.14 4.42
CA SER A 328 -8.34 -8.96 4.85
C SER A 328 -8.83 -10.06 5.79
N GLY A 329 -8.30 -11.27 5.65
CA GLY A 329 -8.82 -12.46 6.31
C GLY A 329 -10.26 -12.80 5.92
N TYR A 330 -10.79 -12.22 4.83
CA TYR A 330 -12.17 -12.40 4.40
C TYR A 330 -12.43 -13.82 3.90
N ARG A 331 -13.62 -14.36 4.22
CA ARG A 331 -14.16 -15.61 3.65
C ARG A 331 -14.73 -15.41 2.25
N LEU A 332 -15.17 -14.20 1.92
CA LEU A 332 -15.45 -13.81 0.54
C LEU A 332 -14.12 -13.88 -0.24
N LYS A 333 -14.06 -14.74 -1.27
CA LYS A 333 -12.90 -14.83 -2.16
C LYS A 333 -12.89 -13.62 -3.08
N LEU A 334 -11.89 -12.76 -2.93
CA LEU A 334 -11.72 -11.58 -3.76
C LEU A 334 -11.47 -11.98 -5.22
N LYS A 335 -11.90 -11.14 -6.15
CA LYS A 335 -11.81 -11.37 -7.59
C LYS A 335 -11.38 -10.11 -8.30
N PHE A 336 -10.38 -10.22 -9.16
CA PHE A 336 -10.02 -9.16 -10.08
C PHE A 336 -10.82 -9.30 -11.36
N ASP A 337 -11.86 -8.52 -11.47
CA ASP A 337 -12.71 -8.45 -12.66
C ASP A 337 -13.21 -7.01 -12.86
N PRO A 338 -12.53 -6.23 -13.70
CA PRO A 338 -12.92 -4.86 -14.00
C PRO A 338 -14.35 -4.71 -14.51
N THR A 339 -14.93 -5.74 -15.15
CA THR A 339 -16.28 -5.68 -15.70
C THR A 339 -17.36 -5.44 -14.64
N LEU A 340 -17.07 -5.77 -13.37
CA LEU A 340 -17.98 -5.53 -12.25
C LEU A 340 -18.29 -4.05 -12.04
N LEU A 341 -17.42 -3.15 -12.53
CA LEU A 341 -17.57 -1.70 -12.36
C LEU A 341 -18.03 -0.96 -13.63
N PHE A 342 -18.22 -1.64 -14.75
CA PHE A 342 -18.55 -0.99 -16.04
C PHE A 342 -19.87 -0.23 -16.03
N GLN A 343 -20.81 -0.62 -15.19
CA GLN A 343 -22.11 0.04 -15.04
C GLN A 343 -22.13 1.04 -13.87
N GLU A 344 -21.03 1.15 -13.14
CA GLU A 344 -20.92 2.03 -11.98
C GLU A 344 -20.31 3.38 -12.37
N ARG A 345 -20.61 4.42 -11.60
CA ARG A 345 -19.93 5.71 -11.73
C ARG A 345 -18.53 5.61 -11.12
N PHE A 346 -17.61 5.05 -11.89
CA PHE A 346 -16.24 4.84 -11.45
C PHE A 346 -15.27 5.60 -12.36
N GLN A 347 -14.27 6.28 -11.77
CA GLN A 347 -13.24 6.99 -12.51
C GLN A 347 -11.96 6.17 -12.58
N TYR A 348 -11.52 5.87 -13.80
CA TYR A 348 -10.30 5.12 -14.10
C TYR A 348 -9.08 6.03 -14.11
N SER A 349 -8.94 6.81 -13.04
CA SER A 349 -7.80 7.64 -12.72
C SER A 349 -7.59 7.62 -11.22
N ASN A 350 -6.33 7.71 -10.78
CA ASN A 350 -5.99 7.70 -9.37
C ASN A 350 -4.95 8.76 -9.05
N ARG A 351 -4.97 9.22 -7.80
CA ARG A 351 -3.94 10.06 -7.20
C ARG A 351 -3.59 9.48 -5.84
N ILE A 352 -2.31 9.29 -5.61
CA ILE A 352 -1.80 8.78 -4.32
C ILE A 352 -1.91 9.88 -3.27
N ALA A 353 -2.50 9.54 -2.12
CA ALA A 353 -2.61 10.43 -0.99
C ALA A 353 -1.40 10.30 -0.05
N LEU A 354 -0.99 11.43 0.54
CA LEU A 354 0.08 11.47 1.54
C LEU A 354 -0.24 10.55 2.73
N GLU A 355 -1.50 10.56 3.17
CA GLU A 355 -1.98 9.70 4.25
C GLU A 355 -1.84 8.21 3.90
N PHE A 356 -2.07 7.83 2.65
CA PHE A 356 -1.86 6.45 2.20
C PHE A 356 -0.39 6.06 2.25
N SER A 357 0.50 6.94 1.82
CA SER A 357 1.95 6.73 1.98
C SER A 357 2.35 6.54 3.44
N HIS A 358 1.86 7.39 4.35
CA HIS A 358 2.20 7.28 5.77
C HIS A 358 1.68 6.00 6.41
N LEU A 359 0.41 5.61 6.17
CA LEU A 359 -0.17 4.41 6.79
C LEU A 359 0.43 3.10 6.27
N TYR A 360 1.14 3.11 5.15
CA TYR A 360 1.73 1.92 4.52
C TYR A 360 3.15 1.58 5.04
N HIS A 361 3.65 2.26 6.05
CA HIS A 361 4.95 1.98 6.67
C HIS A 361 4.84 0.86 7.70
N TRP A 362 4.79 -0.40 7.24
CA TRP A 362 4.57 -1.59 8.05
C TRP A 362 5.88 -2.29 8.46
N HIS A 363 6.89 -1.53 8.86
CA HIS A 363 8.21 -2.02 9.25
C HIS A 363 8.21 -3.04 10.41
N PRO A 364 7.21 -3.09 11.34
CA PRO A 364 7.10 -4.16 12.32
C PRO A 364 7.01 -5.58 11.74
N MET A 365 6.70 -5.73 10.44
CA MET A 365 6.69 -7.03 9.75
C MET A 365 8.07 -7.68 9.67
N MET A 366 9.15 -6.90 9.67
CA MET A 366 10.52 -7.43 9.55
C MET A 366 10.92 -8.20 10.80
N PRO A 367 11.49 -9.43 10.67
CA PRO A 367 11.93 -10.26 11.79
C PRO A 367 13.26 -9.77 12.38
N ASP A 368 13.75 -10.46 13.39
CA ASP A 368 15.07 -10.19 13.98
C ASP A 368 16.22 -10.79 13.16
N SER A 369 15.95 -11.90 12.46
CA SER A 369 16.89 -12.60 11.58
C SER A 369 16.17 -13.29 10.43
N PHE A 370 16.93 -13.74 9.43
CA PHE A 370 16.43 -14.39 8.22
C PHE A 370 17.09 -15.77 8.08
N LEU A 371 16.29 -16.82 7.96
CA LEU A 371 16.77 -18.18 7.78
C LEU A 371 16.67 -18.59 6.30
N ILE A 372 17.80 -18.91 5.66
CA ILE A 372 17.85 -19.34 4.27
C ILE A 372 18.68 -20.60 4.17
N ASP A 373 18.08 -21.69 3.72
CA ASP A 373 18.74 -23.01 3.53
C ASP A 373 19.57 -23.45 4.77
N GLY A 374 18.99 -23.27 5.97
CA GLY A 374 19.64 -23.61 7.23
C GLY A 374 20.66 -22.60 7.77
N THR A 375 20.96 -21.54 7.02
CA THR A 375 21.85 -20.45 7.44
C THR A 375 21.03 -19.27 7.96
N GLU A 376 21.32 -18.82 9.17
CA GLU A 376 20.71 -17.66 9.79
C GLU A 376 21.53 -16.39 9.52
N PHE A 377 20.87 -15.36 8.99
CA PHE A 377 21.43 -14.05 8.75
C PHE A 377 20.83 -13.03 9.71
N THR A 378 21.67 -12.32 10.44
CA THR A 378 21.25 -11.14 11.20
C THR A 378 20.82 -10.03 10.27
N TYR A 379 20.09 -9.04 10.80
CA TYR A 379 19.64 -7.90 9.99
C TYR A 379 20.82 -7.18 9.30
N SER A 380 21.93 -6.98 9.98
CA SER A 380 23.13 -6.33 9.44
C SER A 380 23.84 -7.16 8.36
N GLN A 381 23.80 -8.50 8.44
CA GLN A 381 24.36 -9.39 7.41
C GLN A 381 23.45 -9.50 6.18
N PHE A 382 22.17 -9.18 6.34
CA PHE A 382 21.17 -9.24 5.28
C PHE A 382 21.12 -7.95 4.46
N LEU A 383 21.35 -6.79 5.09
CA LEU A 383 21.32 -5.48 4.42
C LEU A 383 22.37 -5.39 3.29
N TYR A 384 21.92 -4.96 2.11
CA TYR A 384 22.71 -4.81 0.88
C TYR A 384 23.45 -6.07 0.41
N ASN A 385 23.13 -7.22 0.98
CA ASN A 385 23.79 -8.49 0.64
C ASN A 385 23.13 -9.15 -0.57
N THR A 386 23.31 -8.56 -1.75
CA THR A 386 22.77 -9.07 -3.01
C THR A 386 23.35 -10.43 -3.40
N SER A 387 24.53 -10.80 -2.85
CA SER A 387 25.15 -12.11 -3.08
C SER A 387 24.32 -13.27 -2.51
N ILE A 388 23.46 -13.03 -1.54
CA ILE A 388 22.48 -14.03 -1.06
C ILE A 388 21.61 -14.51 -2.22
N LEU A 389 21.09 -13.58 -3.03
CA LEU A 389 20.27 -13.94 -4.17
C LEU A 389 21.04 -14.79 -5.21
N THR A 390 22.25 -14.37 -5.59
CA THR A 390 23.02 -15.05 -6.62
C THR A 390 23.63 -16.39 -6.15
N HIS A 391 23.82 -16.55 -4.83
CA HIS A 391 24.31 -17.77 -4.22
C HIS A 391 23.21 -18.82 -4.03
N TYR A 392 22.08 -18.44 -3.46
CA TYR A 392 20.99 -19.37 -3.13
C TYR A 392 19.97 -19.55 -4.27
N GLY A 393 19.86 -18.57 -5.17
CA GLY A 393 18.86 -18.55 -6.24
C GLY A 393 17.49 -18.07 -5.78
N VAL A 394 16.64 -17.76 -6.76
CA VAL A 394 15.27 -17.27 -6.52
C VAL A 394 14.42 -18.31 -5.80
N GLU A 395 14.56 -19.58 -6.16
CA GLU A 395 13.77 -20.70 -5.65
C GLU A 395 13.92 -20.86 -4.13
N LYS A 396 15.16 -20.93 -3.66
CA LYS A 396 15.43 -21.10 -2.22
C LYS A 396 15.02 -19.88 -1.41
N LEU A 397 15.17 -18.68 -1.96
CA LEU A 397 14.71 -17.46 -1.29
C LEU A 397 13.18 -17.43 -1.20
N ALA A 398 12.49 -17.73 -2.29
CA ALA A 398 11.03 -17.75 -2.32
C ALA A 398 10.47 -18.79 -1.33
N GLU A 399 11.04 -20.00 -1.28
CA GLU A 399 10.66 -21.02 -0.30
C GLU A 399 10.95 -20.56 1.13
N ALA A 400 12.17 -20.08 1.38
CA ALA A 400 12.60 -19.62 2.71
C ALA A 400 11.70 -18.51 3.26
N PHE A 401 11.35 -17.52 2.43
CA PHE A 401 10.49 -16.41 2.84
C PHE A 401 9.01 -16.80 2.96
N SER A 402 8.56 -17.80 2.21
CA SER A 402 7.21 -18.36 2.35
C SER A 402 7.03 -19.11 3.68
N LEU A 403 8.10 -19.65 4.25
CA LEU A 403 8.07 -20.43 5.49
C LEU A 403 8.33 -19.62 6.76
N GLN A 404 8.77 -18.37 6.65
CA GLN A 404 9.09 -17.54 7.81
C GLN A 404 7.98 -16.53 8.09
N PRO A 405 7.48 -16.46 9.34
CA PRO A 405 6.41 -15.52 9.69
C PRO A 405 6.90 -14.08 9.68
N ALA A 406 6.07 -13.18 9.17
CA ALA A 406 6.21 -11.75 9.35
C ALA A 406 5.74 -11.31 10.74
N GLY A 407 6.17 -10.14 11.19
CA GLY A 407 5.76 -9.58 12.48
C GLY A 407 4.37 -8.92 12.40
N GLN A 408 3.62 -8.99 13.49
CA GLN A 408 2.39 -8.26 13.70
C GLN A 408 2.66 -6.75 13.67
N VAL A 409 1.83 -5.98 12.97
CA VAL A 409 1.98 -4.53 12.81
C VAL A 409 1.19 -3.76 13.87
N GLY A 410 -0.08 -4.12 14.08
CA GLY A 410 -0.94 -3.43 15.04
C GLY A 410 -0.55 -3.65 16.50
N GLY A 411 -0.87 -2.68 17.37
CA GLY A 411 -0.63 -2.74 18.80
C GLY A 411 0.77 -2.30 19.24
N GLY A 412 1.57 -1.72 18.34
CA GLY A 412 2.91 -1.19 18.67
C GLY A 412 3.92 -2.23 19.17
N ARG A 413 5.02 -1.80 19.78
CA ARG A 413 6.06 -2.60 20.47
C ARG A 413 6.62 -3.79 19.66
N ASN A 414 6.63 -3.71 18.33
CA ASN A 414 7.14 -4.79 17.46
C ASN A 414 8.10 -4.32 16.34
N SER A 415 8.59 -3.09 16.39
CA SER A 415 9.57 -2.59 15.42
C SER A 415 11.00 -2.97 15.85
N HIS A 416 11.77 -3.51 14.89
CA HIS A 416 13.20 -3.78 15.08
C HIS A 416 13.99 -2.47 15.21
N GLU A 417 15.06 -2.45 16.01
CA GLU A 417 15.81 -1.24 16.30
C GLU A 417 16.44 -0.58 15.06
N SER A 418 16.86 -1.38 14.09
CA SER A 418 17.42 -0.90 12.82
C SER A 418 16.42 -0.08 11.97
N LEU A 419 15.14 -0.06 12.35
CA LEU A 419 14.05 0.60 11.60
C LEU A 419 13.42 1.78 12.34
N TYR A 420 13.94 2.15 13.52
CA TYR A 420 13.40 3.28 14.29
C TYR A 420 13.47 4.59 13.53
N PHE A 421 14.56 4.82 12.77
CA PHE A 421 14.74 6.03 12.00
C PHE A 421 13.61 6.24 10.96
N VAL A 422 13.04 5.16 10.42
CA VAL A 422 11.94 5.25 9.45
C VAL A 422 10.69 5.80 10.14
N ALA A 423 10.29 5.23 11.28
CA ALA A 423 9.14 5.70 12.05
C ALA A 423 9.33 7.16 12.51
N GLU A 424 10.53 7.51 12.97
CA GLU A 424 10.88 8.89 13.36
C GLU A 424 10.72 9.86 12.18
N ASN A 425 11.16 9.47 10.96
CA ASN A 425 11.08 10.29 9.77
C ASN A 425 9.62 10.47 9.29
N VAL A 426 8.80 9.41 9.32
CA VAL A 426 7.36 9.52 8.99
C VAL A 426 6.65 10.49 9.94
N ILE A 427 6.95 10.44 11.24
CA ILE A 427 6.38 11.39 12.21
C ILE A 427 6.83 12.83 11.90
N LYS A 428 8.12 13.05 11.61
CA LYS A 428 8.64 14.38 11.23
C LYS A 428 7.99 14.92 9.97
N GLU A 429 7.86 14.09 8.94
CA GLU A 429 7.21 14.46 7.68
C GLU A 429 5.71 14.78 7.88
N SER A 430 5.00 13.95 8.66
CA SER A 430 3.61 14.22 9.02
C SER A 430 3.43 15.59 9.67
N ARG A 431 4.37 16.00 10.53
CA ARG A 431 4.36 17.32 11.20
C ARG A 431 4.69 18.43 10.22
N ALA A 432 5.71 18.26 9.40
CA ALA A 432 6.13 19.24 8.39
C ALA A 432 5.01 19.52 7.37
N THR A 433 4.26 18.50 7.01
CA THR A 433 3.11 18.57 6.10
C THR A 433 1.79 18.85 6.81
N ARG A 434 1.81 19.03 8.12
CA ARG A 434 0.66 19.38 8.97
C ARG A 434 -0.52 18.40 8.83
N VAL A 435 -0.21 17.10 8.80
CA VAL A 435 -1.22 16.03 8.79
C VAL A 435 -2.10 16.15 10.03
N ARG A 436 -3.40 15.97 9.85
CA ARG A 436 -4.39 16.16 10.92
C ARG A 436 -4.33 15.06 11.97
N PRO A 437 -4.93 15.29 13.16
CA PRO A 437 -5.04 14.30 14.21
C PRO A 437 -5.77 13.03 13.76
N PHE A 438 -5.40 11.93 14.35
CA PHE A 438 -5.90 10.59 14.03
C PHE A 438 -7.44 10.46 14.10
N ASN A 439 -8.08 11.00 15.14
CA ASN A 439 -9.55 10.96 15.29
C ASN A 439 -10.30 11.67 14.16
N GLU A 440 -9.67 12.64 13.50
CA GLU A 440 -10.30 13.32 12.37
C GLU A 440 -10.39 12.43 11.15
N TYR A 441 -9.37 11.60 10.91
CA TYR A 441 -9.42 10.56 9.87
C TYR A 441 -10.42 9.46 10.20
N ARG A 442 -10.53 9.04 11.48
CA ARG A 442 -11.59 8.11 11.89
C ARG A 442 -12.97 8.61 11.47
N LYS A 443 -13.29 9.87 11.79
CA LYS A 443 -14.55 10.51 11.36
C LYS A 443 -14.71 10.53 9.84
N LYS A 444 -13.63 10.86 9.10
CA LYS A 444 -13.65 10.91 7.63
C LYS A 444 -13.97 9.55 7.00
N PHE A 445 -13.50 8.46 7.58
CA PHE A 445 -13.75 7.10 7.13
C PHE A 445 -14.95 6.43 7.81
N ASN A 446 -15.84 7.21 8.44
CA ASN A 446 -17.05 6.76 9.12
C ASN A 446 -16.78 5.80 10.30
N LEU A 447 -15.64 5.95 10.96
CA LEU A 447 -15.31 5.27 12.21
C LEU A 447 -15.65 6.19 13.39
N SER A 448 -16.10 5.61 14.50
CA SER A 448 -16.30 6.36 15.74
C SER A 448 -14.97 6.86 16.28
N PRO A 449 -14.82 8.16 16.61
CA PRO A 449 -13.60 8.65 17.24
C PRO A 449 -13.41 7.98 18.60
N TYR A 450 -12.18 7.72 18.99
CA TYR A 450 -11.87 7.30 20.35
C TYR A 450 -12.08 8.44 21.33
N THR A 451 -12.53 8.12 22.54
CA THR A 451 -12.80 9.10 23.61
C THR A 451 -11.69 9.15 24.66
N SER A 452 -10.84 8.13 24.69
CA SER A 452 -9.69 8.03 25.61
C SER A 452 -8.59 7.16 25.04
N PHE A 453 -7.38 7.26 25.60
CA PHE A 453 -6.28 6.36 25.24
C PHE A 453 -6.51 4.92 25.73
N SER A 454 -7.29 4.71 26.78
CA SER A 454 -7.68 3.37 27.24
C SER A 454 -8.70 2.67 26.33
N GLU A 455 -9.47 3.42 25.56
CA GLU A 455 -10.29 2.86 24.49
C GLU A 455 -9.44 2.51 23.24
N PHE A 456 -8.40 3.30 22.98
CA PHE A 456 -7.52 3.16 21.82
C PHE A 456 -6.63 1.92 21.90
N THR A 457 -6.06 1.63 23.07
CA THR A 457 -5.16 0.49 23.27
C THR A 457 -5.46 -0.28 24.56
N ASP A 458 -5.29 -1.60 24.53
CA ASP A 458 -5.45 -2.47 25.69
C ASP A 458 -4.15 -2.55 26.55
N ASP A 459 -3.05 -1.93 26.09
CA ASP A 459 -1.79 -1.77 26.84
C ASP A 459 -1.89 -0.56 27.77
N GLU A 460 -2.15 -0.79 29.06
CA GLU A 460 -2.34 0.27 30.06
C GLU A 460 -1.12 1.20 30.21
N ASP A 461 0.09 0.68 30.06
CA ASP A 461 1.31 1.49 30.11
C ASP A 461 1.41 2.40 28.90
N MET A 462 1.06 1.88 27.71
CA MET A 462 0.97 2.69 26.49
C MET A 462 -0.11 3.75 26.59
N ALA A 463 -1.31 3.41 27.07
CA ALA A 463 -2.42 4.36 27.25
C ALA A 463 -2.01 5.53 28.15
N ARG A 464 -1.48 5.24 29.33
CA ARG A 464 -0.97 6.27 30.29
C ARG A 464 0.16 7.11 29.70
N GLY A 465 1.10 6.44 29.01
CA GLY A 465 2.22 7.14 28.40
C GLY A 465 1.84 8.05 27.24
N LEU A 466 0.88 7.64 26.43
CA LEU A 466 0.35 8.48 25.36
C LEU A 466 -0.45 9.68 25.92
N GLU A 467 -1.24 9.45 26.98
CA GLU A 467 -1.96 10.53 27.68
C GLU A 467 -0.99 11.53 28.31
N GLU A 468 0.07 11.04 28.95
CA GLU A 468 1.16 11.86 29.48
C GLU A 468 1.79 12.74 28.39
N LEU A 469 2.02 12.20 27.18
CA LEU A 469 2.72 12.91 26.09
C LEU A 469 1.80 13.84 25.30
N TYR A 470 0.58 13.45 24.97
CA TYR A 470 -0.35 14.23 24.14
C TYR A 470 -1.36 15.06 24.94
N GLY A 471 -1.75 14.59 26.12
CA GLY A 471 -2.72 15.25 27.00
C GLY A 471 -4.19 15.07 26.60
N ASP A 472 -4.50 14.80 25.34
CA ASP A 472 -5.85 14.57 24.83
C ASP A 472 -5.78 13.59 23.64
N ILE A 473 -6.72 12.65 23.58
CA ILE A 473 -6.79 11.65 22.48
C ILE A 473 -7.03 12.30 21.11
N ASP A 474 -7.73 13.42 21.06
CA ASP A 474 -7.94 14.20 19.83
C ASP A 474 -6.66 14.90 19.33
N ALA A 475 -5.57 14.87 20.11
CA ALA A 475 -4.26 15.34 19.69
C ALA A 475 -3.31 14.22 19.22
N LEU A 476 -3.75 12.96 19.29
CA LEU A 476 -2.94 11.84 18.81
C LEU A 476 -2.66 11.99 17.31
N GLU A 477 -1.39 11.90 16.94
CA GLU A 477 -0.94 12.05 15.57
C GLU A 477 -1.36 10.85 14.69
N PHE A 478 -1.55 11.07 13.40
CA PHE A 478 -2.06 10.08 12.45
C PHE A 478 -1.21 8.79 12.42
N TYR A 479 0.10 8.88 12.15
CA TYR A 479 0.96 7.69 12.02
C TYR A 479 1.10 6.89 13.33
N PRO A 480 1.39 7.49 14.48
CA PRO A 480 1.28 6.78 15.76
C PRO A 480 -0.09 6.15 15.98
N GLY A 481 -1.17 6.85 15.67
CA GLY A 481 -2.53 6.33 15.75
C GLY A 481 -2.73 5.06 14.92
N MET A 482 -2.16 5.00 13.71
CA MET A 482 -2.29 3.85 12.81
C MET A 482 -1.53 2.61 13.30
N LEU A 483 -0.32 2.78 13.83
CA LEU A 483 0.57 1.67 14.22
C LEU A 483 0.35 1.17 15.66
N LEU A 484 -0.05 2.08 16.55
CA LEU A 484 -0.24 1.76 17.97
C LEU A 484 -1.68 1.33 18.30
N ASP A 485 -2.62 1.50 17.34
CA ASP A 485 -3.99 1.02 17.45
C ASP A 485 -4.01 -0.47 17.78
N LYS A 486 -4.86 -0.87 18.74
CA LYS A 486 -4.97 -2.28 19.12
C LYS A 486 -5.24 -3.15 17.91
N ALA A 487 -4.48 -4.25 17.79
CA ALA A 487 -4.69 -5.21 16.71
C ALA A 487 -6.09 -5.84 16.83
N ARG A 488 -6.77 -6.01 15.70
CA ARG A 488 -7.98 -6.85 15.67
C ARG A 488 -7.60 -8.30 16.03
N PRO A 489 -8.44 -9.02 16.80
CA PRO A 489 -8.19 -10.42 17.09
C PRO A 489 -7.94 -11.23 15.81
N GLY A 490 -6.83 -11.99 15.78
CA GLY A 490 -6.47 -12.80 14.61
C GLY A 490 -6.06 -12.00 13.36
N SER A 491 -5.70 -10.72 13.48
CA SER A 491 -5.29 -9.87 12.36
C SER A 491 -3.91 -9.27 12.57
N ILE A 492 -3.19 -9.06 11.47
CA ILE A 492 -1.90 -8.38 11.47
C ILE A 492 -2.03 -6.90 11.84
N PHE A 493 -3.19 -6.28 11.58
CA PHE A 493 -3.44 -4.85 11.76
C PHE A 493 -4.48 -4.55 12.83
N GLY A 494 -4.48 -3.30 13.27
CA GLY A 494 -5.62 -2.66 13.92
C GLY A 494 -6.75 -2.35 12.93
N GLU A 495 -7.89 -1.87 13.46
CA GLU A 495 -9.05 -1.50 12.65
C GLU A 495 -8.73 -0.44 11.60
N ASN A 496 -7.92 0.54 11.97
CA ASN A 496 -7.72 1.75 11.17
C ASN A 496 -6.93 1.51 9.89
N ILE A 497 -5.89 0.69 9.92
CA ILE A 497 -5.12 0.36 8.70
C ILE A 497 -6.02 -0.35 7.69
N ILE A 498 -6.90 -1.25 8.12
CA ILE A 498 -7.81 -1.96 7.23
C ILE A 498 -8.88 -1.01 6.67
N GLU A 499 -9.56 -0.27 7.55
CA GLU A 499 -10.72 0.55 7.15
C GLU A 499 -10.34 1.79 6.35
N MET A 500 -9.13 2.33 6.53
CA MET A 500 -8.61 3.47 5.78
C MET A 500 -7.73 3.03 4.60
N GLY A 501 -6.95 1.96 4.75
CA GLY A 501 -6.06 1.47 3.70
C GLY A 501 -6.78 0.78 2.55
N ALA A 502 -7.81 -0.03 2.81
CA ALA A 502 -8.55 -0.73 1.76
C ALA A 502 -9.21 0.21 0.74
N PRO A 503 -9.85 1.33 1.12
CA PRO A 503 -10.36 2.31 0.16
C PRO A 503 -9.30 2.86 -0.79
N PHE A 504 -8.14 3.26 -0.28
CA PHE A 504 -7.02 3.73 -1.10
C PHE A 504 -6.51 2.64 -2.04
N SER A 505 -6.30 1.43 -1.52
CA SER A 505 -5.77 0.31 -2.30
C SER A 505 -6.70 -0.08 -3.44
N LEU A 506 -7.98 -0.29 -3.16
CA LEU A 506 -8.96 -0.71 -4.17
C LEU A 506 -9.18 0.38 -5.22
N LYS A 507 -9.25 1.66 -4.81
CA LYS A 507 -9.35 2.78 -5.76
C LYS A 507 -8.09 2.87 -6.62
N GLY A 508 -6.91 2.70 -6.04
CA GLY A 508 -5.63 2.74 -6.76
C GLY A 508 -5.46 1.60 -7.77
N LEU A 509 -5.86 0.39 -7.39
CA LEU A 509 -5.75 -0.80 -8.24
C LEU A 509 -6.74 -0.77 -9.41
N LEU A 510 -8.03 -0.59 -9.13
CA LEU A 510 -9.09 -0.60 -10.13
C LEU A 510 -9.22 0.73 -10.89
N GLY A 511 -8.69 1.82 -10.35
CA GLY A 511 -8.56 3.11 -11.04
C GLY A 511 -7.48 3.13 -12.12
N ASN A 512 -6.76 2.02 -12.33
CA ASN A 512 -5.80 1.90 -13.41
C ASN A 512 -6.51 1.97 -14.78
N PRO A 513 -5.98 2.72 -15.77
CA PRO A 513 -6.58 2.83 -17.09
C PRO A 513 -6.84 1.49 -17.78
N ILE A 514 -6.00 0.45 -17.57
CA ILE A 514 -6.23 -0.87 -18.18
C ILE A 514 -7.53 -1.53 -17.72
N CYS A 515 -8.07 -1.13 -16.57
CA CYS A 515 -9.33 -1.63 -16.02
C CYS A 515 -10.57 -0.94 -16.63
N SER A 516 -10.41 0.09 -17.44
CA SER A 516 -11.54 0.81 -18.05
C SER A 516 -12.24 -0.03 -19.13
N PRO A 517 -13.54 0.25 -19.41
CA PRO A 517 -14.26 -0.43 -20.48
C PRO A 517 -13.58 -0.35 -21.85
N ASP A 518 -12.84 0.75 -22.10
CA ASP A 518 -12.16 0.97 -23.37
C ASP A 518 -10.92 0.08 -23.54
N TYR A 519 -10.26 -0.30 -22.44
CA TYR A 519 -8.98 -1.01 -22.47
C TYR A 519 -9.01 -2.44 -21.90
N TRP A 520 -10.01 -2.81 -21.12
CA TRP A 520 -10.11 -4.19 -20.59
C TRP A 520 -10.62 -5.16 -21.64
N LYS A 521 -9.76 -5.50 -22.59
CA LYS A 521 -10.06 -6.40 -23.74
C LYS A 521 -8.77 -6.98 -24.33
N PRO A 522 -8.83 -8.11 -25.04
CA PRO A 522 -7.65 -8.80 -25.58
C PRO A 522 -6.70 -7.91 -26.37
N SER A 523 -7.22 -7.00 -27.20
CA SER A 523 -6.39 -6.15 -28.06
C SER A 523 -5.43 -5.23 -27.30
N THR A 524 -5.71 -4.89 -26.06
CA THR A 524 -4.83 -4.11 -25.18
C THR A 524 -3.59 -4.92 -24.75
N PHE A 525 -3.73 -6.23 -24.64
CA PHE A 525 -2.71 -7.12 -24.13
C PHE A 525 -2.07 -7.98 -25.25
N GLY A 526 -2.15 -7.54 -26.48
CA GLY A 526 -1.54 -8.24 -27.61
C GLY A 526 -2.32 -9.43 -28.12
N GLY A 527 -3.58 -9.61 -27.74
CA GLY A 527 -4.42 -10.73 -28.15
C GLY A 527 -4.93 -11.57 -26.98
N GLU A 528 -5.58 -12.68 -27.30
CA GLU A 528 -6.16 -13.58 -26.27
C GLU A 528 -5.08 -14.16 -25.36
N THR A 529 -3.92 -14.52 -25.88
CA THR A 529 -2.82 -15.10 -25.09
C THR A 529 -2.34 -14.14 -24.00
N GLY A 530 -2.05 -12.88 -24.34
CA GLY A 530 -1.63 -11.88 -23.34
C GLY A 530 -2.76 -11.57 -22.34
N PHE A 531 -4.00 -11.53 -22.80
CA PHE A 531 -5.14 -11.33 -21.91
C PHE A 531 -5.35 -12.52 -20.97
N ASP A 532 -5.13 -13.74 -21.43
CA ASP A 532 -5.20 -14.95 -20.61
C ASP A 532 -4.04 -15.04 -19.60
N ILE A 533 -2.85 -14.58 -19.95
CA ILE A 533 -1.74 -14.43 -18.99
C ILE A 533 -2.23 -13.60 -17.82
N VAL A 534 -2.78 -12.41 -18.06
CA VAL A 534 -3.31 -11.55 -17.00
C VAL A 534 -4.42 -12.24 -16.20
N LYS A 535 -5.43 -12.80 -16.87
CA LYS A 535 -6.61 -13.41 -16.20
C LYS A 535 -6.26 -14.65 -15.36
N THR A 536 -5.18 -15.34 -15.67
CA THR A 536 -4.80 -16.60 -15.01
C THR A 536 -3.57 -16.47 -14.11
N SER A 537 -3.02 -15.26 -13.96
CA SER A 537 -1.85 -15.01 -13.11
C SER A 537 -2.13 -15.30 -11.65
N THR A 538 -1.15 -15.93 -11.00
CA THR A 538 -1.01 -16.09 -9.55
C THR A 538 0.45 -15.91 -9.17
N LEU A 539 0.73 -15.57 -7.91
CA LEU A 539 2.10 -15.46 -7.42
C LEU A 539 2.89 -16.75 -7.69
N LYS A 540 2.30 -17.89 -7.32
CA LYS A 540 2.91 -19.20 -7.56
C LYS A 540 3.22 -19.43 -9.04
N LYS A 541 2.29 -19.12 -9.94
CA LYS A 541 2.47 -19.28 -11.38
C LYS A 541 3.61 -18.41 -11.90
N VAL A 542 3.65 -17.12 -11.52
CA VAL A 542 4.72 -16.21 -11.95
C VAL A 542 6.08 -16.69 -11.44
N VAL A 543 6.19 -17.10 -10.18
CA VAL A 543 7.45 -17.64 -9.64
C VAL A 543 7.84 -18.93 -10.37
N CYS A 544 6.95 -19.91 -10.48
CA CYS A 544 7.27 -21.24 -11.04
C CYS A 544 7.61 -21.22 -12.52
N LEU A 545 7.05 -20.29 -13.30
CA LEU A 545 7.39 -20.12 -14.72
C LEU A 545 8.78 -19.48 -14.93
N ASN A 546 9.35 -18.89 -13.89
CA ASN A 546 10.62 -18.14 -13.94
C ASN A 546 11.72 -18.77 -13.07
N THR A 547 11.56 -20.02 -12.67
CA THR A 547 12.49 -20.77 -11.82
C THR A 547 12.76 -22.16 -12.41
N LYS A 548 13.88 -22.77 -12.04
CA LYS A 548 14.26 -24.12 -12.54
C LYS A 548 13.37 -25.22 -11.98
N TRP A 549 12.88 -25.03 -10.79
CA TRP A 549 11.89 -25.89 -10.13
C TRP A 549 10.91 -25.02 -9.38
N CYS A 550 9.68 -25.51 -9.21
CA CYS A 550 8.63 -24.73 -8.56
C CYS A 550 8.73 -24.86 -7.03
N PRO A 551 9.21 -23.82 -6.32
CA PRO A 551 9.28 -23.86 -4.85
C PRO A 551 7.90 -23.75 -4.23
N PHE A 552 7.80 -24.02 -2.93
CA PHE A 552 6.63 -23.62 -2.17
C PHE A 552 6.56 -22.09 -2.12
N VAL A 553 5.47 -21.52 -2.61
CA VAL A 553 5.23 -20.06 -2.64
C VAL A 553 3.82 -19.77 -2.23
N ASP A 554 3.67 -18.98 -1.17
CA ASP A 554 2.41 -18.47 -0.67
C ASP A 554 2.67 -17.18 0.13
N PHE A 555 1.62 -16.39 0.42
CA PHE A 555 1.65 -15.28 1.37
C PHE A 555 1.34 -15.69 2.82
N HIS A 556 1.10 -16.96 3.04
CA HIS A 556 0.76 -17.55 4.32
C HIS A 556 1.77 -18.64 4.69
N VAL A 557 2.20 -18.69 5.95
CA VAL A 557 3.01 -19.80 6.46
C VAL A 557 2.15 -21.07 6.52
N PRO A 558 2.56 -22.17 5.87
CA PRO A 558 1.75 -23.38 5.85
C PRO A 558 1.58 -23.96 7.26
N PRO A 559 0.43 -24.60 7.56
CA PRO A 559 0.28 -25.42 8.75
C PRO A 559 1.35 -26.50 8.79
N VAL A 560 1.88 -26.80 9.99
CA VAL A 560 2.98 -27.78 10.19
C VAL A 560 2.65 -29.15 9.59
N GLU A 561 1.37 -29.53 9.55
CA GLU A 561 0.88 -30.80 9.01
C GLU A 561 0.93 -30.89 7.46
N GLU A 562 0.71 -29.79 6.75
CA GLU A 562 0.74 -29.77 5.27
C GLU A 562 2.16 -29.79 4.71
N PHE A 563 3.15 -29.35 5.48
CA PHE A 563 4.54 -29.27 5.00
C PHE A 563 5.19 -30.63 4.83
N GLY A 564 4.78 -31.64 5.60
CA GLY A 564 5.27 -33.03 5.50
C GLY A 564 4.77 -33.73 4.23
N GLU A 565 3.54 -33.48 3.80
CA GLU A 565 2.93 -34.13 2.65
C GLU A 565 3.37 -33.55 1.31
N GLN A 566 3.67 -32.24 1.23
CA GLN A 566 4.09 -31.59 -0.02
C GLN A 566 5.55 -31.92 -0.39
N ARG A 567 6.44 -32.16 0.56
CA ARG A 567 7.81 -32.62 0.27
C ARG A 567 7.85 -34.02 -0.34
N THR A 568 6.92 -34.89 0.01
CA THR A 568 6.81 -36.24 -0.57
C THR A 568 6.29 -36.22 -2.01
N GLN A 569 5.44 -35.27 -2.40
CA GLN A 569 4.92 -35.14 -3.76
C GLN A 569 5.89 -34.46 -4.73
N SER A 570 6.80 -33.59 -4.27
CA SER A 570 7.79 -32.92 -5.13
C SER A 570 9.02 -33.80 -5.45
N THR A 571 9.19 -34.91 -4.78
CA THR A 571 10.26 -35.90 -5.06
C THR A 571 9.84 -37.02 -6.03
N GLU A 572 8.56 -37.04 -6.46
CA GLU A 572 8.02 -38.05 -7.38
C GLU A 572 7.66 -37.47 -8.77
N LEU A 573 8.06 -36.25 -9.10
CA LEU A 573 7.99 -35.65 -10.44
C LEU A 573 9.40 -35.32 -10.94
#